data_c007127d249df23452da715c61c2abf1
#
_entry.id   c007127d249df23452da715c61c2abf1
#
_cell.length_a   1.000
_cell.length_b   1.000
_cell.length_c   1.000
_cell.angle_alpha   90.00
_cell.angle_beta   90.00
_cell.angle_gamma   90.00
#
_symmetry.space_group_name_H-M   'P 1'
#
loop_
_entity.id
_entity.type
_entity.pdbx_description
1 polymer ?
#
loop_
_entity_poly.entity_id
_entity_poly.type
_entity_poly.pdbx_seq_one_letter_code
_entity_poly.pdbx_strand_id
1 'polypeptide(L)'
;LHLSLRRQRQMCIRDRDRVPAENIEEFVEVYKRIKEQYVDVVDDEKLFDMAIQGMVSGLDPHSSFLSQDDFNELKIGTTGKFGGLGIEITTEDSFVKVISPIDDTPAQRVGIKSGDLIIDVGGKSLKDLPISDAVKLMRGEPGTSVEITVIRKEIKEPLKFNITREIIISKGVKSYLFDKKIGYVRLSNFQSNSTNDVKDAIYELNRKSNSKMEGLIVDLRNNPGGVLGTAVGISDLFLTEGKIVYTKGRTYKSRLEYFASPQDITDGLPLIVLINEGSASASEIVAGALQDHKRAMIMGTKSYGKASVQTIQELNDGSALKLTTARYYTPLGNDIHENGIKPDLVIEGGKKEKVNLPEPYDEDGQLFQAIKHLKDTKISNKN
;
A
#
# COMPACT_ATOMS: atom_id res chain seq x y z
N LEU A 1 -22.41 26.02 -45.94
CA LEU A 1 -21.31 26.32 -45.00
C LEU A 1 -21.37 25.42 -43.73
N HIS A 2 -22.53 25.11 -43.17
CA HIS A 2 -22.63 24.29 -41.94
C HIS A 2 -22.32 22.79 -42.11
N LEU A 3 -22.46 22.24 -43.29
CA LEU A 3 -22.16 20.83 -43.60
C LEU A 3 -20.64 20.58 -43.78
N SER A 4 -19.91 21.56 -44.28
CA SER A 4 -18.46 21.46 -44.45
C SER A 4 -17.70 21.48 -43.09
N LEU A 5 -18.14 22.30 -42.13
CA LEU A 5 -17.61 22.39 -40.80
C LEU A 5 -17.84 21.13 -39.95
N ARG A 6 -19.00 20.45 -40.12
CA ARG A 6 -19.25 19.15 -39.49
C ARG A 6 -18.36 18.04 -40.06
N ARG A 7 -18.16 18.00 -41.38
CA ARG A 7 -17.24 17.05 -42.02
C ARG A 7 -15.79 17.30 -41.63
N GLN A 8 -15.34 18.55 -41.54
CA GLN A 8 -13.99 18.88 -41.06
C GLN A 8 -13.80 18.52 -39.55
N ARG A 9 -14.80 18.76 -38.69
CA ARG A 9 -14.73 18.31 -37.28
C ARG A 9 -14.71 16.79 -37.15
N GLN A 10 -15.47 16.06 -37.96
CA GLN A 10 -15.44 14.59 -37.98
C GLN A 10 -14.12 14.05 -38.56
N MET A 11 -13.53 14.74 -39.55
CA MET A 11 -12.23 14.37 -40.10
C MET A 11 -11.07 14.62 -39.11
N CYS A 12 -11.08 15.75 -38.40
CA CYS A 12 -10.09 16.04 -37.36
C CYS A 12 -10.18 15.12 -36.12
N ILE A 13 -11.37 14.58 -35.81
CA ILE A 13 -11.54 13.60 -34.72
C ILE A 13 -11.06 12.21 -35.16
N ARG A 14 -11.24 11.84 -36.45
CA ARG A 14 -10.77 10.56 -37.01
C ARG A 14 -9.25 10.47 -37.19
N ASP A 15 -8.57 11.58 -37.37
CA ASP A 15 -7.12 11.59 -37.63
C ASP A 15 -6.27 11.50 -36.34
N ARG A 16 -6.87 11.75 -35.16
CA ARG A 16 -6.18 11.61 -33.86
C ARG A 16 -6.11 10.17 -33.34
N ASP A 17 -6.92 9.26 -33.89
CA ASP A 17 -7.03 7.86 -33.41
C ASP A 17 -6.36 6.84 -34.35
N ARG A 18 -5.65 7.29 -35.40
CA ARG A 18 -4.92 6.38 -36.29
C ARG A 18 -3.52 6.17 -35.79
N VAL A 19 -3.18 4.91 -35.54
CA VAL A 19 -1.77 4.51 -35.35
C VAL A 19 -1.01 4.85 -36.64
N PRO A 20 0.13 5.56 -36.58
CA PRO A 20 0.89 5.93 -37.78
C PRO A 20 1.36 4.67 -38.52
N ALA A 21 0.94 4.49 -39.76
CA ALA A 21 1.25 3.28 -40.55
C ALA A 21 2.76 3.09 -40.73
N GLU A 22 3.49 4.18 -41.01
CA GLU A 22 4.94 4.17 -41.19
C GLU A 22 5.68 3.63 -39.92
N ASN A 23 5.24 4.04 -38.72
CA ASN A 23 5.83 3.55 -37.47
C ASN A 23 5.52 2.06 -37.22
N ILE A 24 4.35 1.58 -37.69
CA ILE A 24 4.02 0.15 -37.60
C ILE A 24 4.88 -0.66 -38.57
N GLU A 25 5.11 -0.17 -39.79
CA GLU A 25 6.01 -0.81 -40.75
C GLU A 25 7.44 -0.93 -40.20
N GLU A 26 7.97 0.14 -39.61
CA GLU A 26 9.28 0.14 -38.94
C GLU A 26 9.33 -0.85 -37.77
N PHE A 27 8.30 -0.88 -36.94
CA PHE A 27 8.19 -1.84 -35.83
C PHE A 27 8.22 -3.29 -36.34
N VAL A 28 7.47 -3.59 -37.41
CA VAL A 28 7.44 -4.93 -38.02
C VAL A 28 8.78 -5.30 -38.64
N GLU A 29 9.50 -4.34 -39.24
CA GLU A 29 10.83 -4.59 -39.77
C GLU A 29 11.82 -4.94 -38.64
N VAL A 30 11.83 -4.18 -37.55
CA VAL A 30 12.67 -4.45 -36.37
C VAL A 30 12.34 -5.84 -35.79
N TYR A 31 11.06 -6.16 -35.64
CA TYR A 31 10.62 -7.47 -35.16
C TYR A 31 11.18 -8.61 -36.04
N LYS A 32 11.05 -8.50 -37.39
CA LYS A 32 11.56 -9.52 -38.31
C LYS A 32 13.07 -9.69 -38.19
N ARG A 33 13.82 -8.57 -38.11
CA ARG A 33 15.29 -8.63 -37.96
C ARG A 33 15.71 -9.32 -36.67
N ILE A 34 15.00 -9.07 -35.56
CA ILE A 34 15.26 -9.78 -34.30
C ILE A 34 15.02 -11.28 -34.46
N LYS A 35 13.88 -11.67 -35.05
CA LYS A 35 13.56 -13.09 -35.30
C LYS A 35 14.57 -13.81 -36.18
N GLU A 36 15.14 -13.11 -37.16
CA GLU A 36 16.06 -13.68 -38.16
C GLU A 36 17.52 -13.67 -37.71
N GLN A 37 17.94 -12.67 -36.92
CA GLN A 37 19.36 -12.40 -36.72
C GLN A 37 19.83 -12.43 -35.26
N TYR A 38 18.89 -12.47 -34.29
CA TYR A 38 19.29 -12.57 -32.88
C TYR A 38 19.92 -13.94 -32.60
N VAL A 39 20.93 -13.95 -31.72
CA VAL A 39 21.75 -15.15 -31.46
C VAL A 39 20.94 -16.33 -30.91
N ASP A 40 19.89 -16.05 -30.13
CA ASP A 40 19.00 -17.06 -29.57
C ASP A 40 17.60 -16.98 -30.19
N VAL A 41 16.87 -18.10 -30.19
CA VAL A 41 15.47 -18.12 -30.61
C VAL A 41 14.63 -17.44 -29.55
N VAL A 42 13.91 -16.38 -29.92
CA VAL A 42 12.98 -15.68 -29.03
C VAL A 42 11.55 -15.97 -29.45
N ASP A 43 10.71 -16.27 -28.46
CA ASP A 43 9.29 -16.47 -28.67
C ASP A 43 8.58 -15.17 -29.07
N ASP A 44 7.51 -15.27 -29.87
CA ASP A 44 6.78 -14.12 -30.38
C ASP A 44 6.05 -13.38 -29.25
N GLU A 45 5.38 -14.12 -28.38
CA GLU A 45 4.65 -13.57 -27.23
C GLU A 45 5.60 -12.76 -26.35
N LYS A 46 6.78 -13.30 -26.04
CA LYS A 46 7.81 -12.63 -25.27
C LYS A 46 8.29 -11.32 -25.92
N LEU A 47 8.44 -11.28 -27.25
CA LEU A 47 8.85 -10.07 -27.96
C LEU A 47 7.77 -8.98 -27.89
N PHE A 48 6.49 -9.35 -28.03
CA PHE A 48 5.39 -8.40 -27.90
C PHE A 48 5.26 -7.89 -26.48
N ASP A 49 5.40 -8.74 -25.46
CA ASP A 49 5.39 -8.34 -24.05
C ASP A 49 6.51 -7.35 -23.76
N MET A 50 7.72 -7.63 -24.21
CA MET A 50 8.87 -6.72 -24.07
C MET A 50 8.61 -5.37 -24.76
N ALA A 51 7.99 -5.35 -25.93
CA ALA A 51 7.66 -4.13 -26.65
C ALA A 51 6.61 -3.30 -25.90
N ILE A 52 5.55 -3.92 -25.38
CA ILE A 52 4.52 -3.27 -24.59
C ILE A 52 5.12 -2.72 -23.28
N GLN A 53 5.91 -3.54 -22.58
CA GLN A 53 6.62 -3.11 -21.37
C GLN A 53 7.53 -1.91 -21.63
N GLY A 54 8.33 -1.95 -22.72
CA GLY A 54 9.21 -0.85 -23.11
C GLY A 54 8.46 0.45 -23.40
N MET A 55 7.35 0.34 -24.13
CA MET A 55 6.49 1.49 -24.46
C MET A 55 5.88 2.14 -23.20
N VAL A 56 5.42 1.34 -22.25
CA VAL A 56 4.76 1.86 -21.03
C VAL A 56 5.77 2.37 -20.02
N SER A 57 6.87 1.65 -19.81
CA SER A 57 7.93 2.07 -18.87
C SER A 57 8.70 3.31 -19.31
N GLY A 58 8.71 3.59 -20.62
CA GLY A 58 9.27 4.82 -21.17
C GLY A 58 8.47 6.10 -20.87
N LEU A 59 7.25 5.99 -20.32
CA LEU A 59 6.41 7.16 -20.02
C LEU A 59 6.83 7.85 -18.72
N ASP A 60 6.96 7.07 -17.65
CA ASP A 60 7.34 7.52 -16.29
C ASP A 60 7.67 6.30 -15.40
N PRO A 61 8.35 6.49 -14.23
CA PRO A 61 8.76 5.38 -13.37
C PRO A 61 7.61 4.66 -12.64
N HIS A 62 6.37 5.10 -12.80
CA HIS A 62 5.20 4.57 -12.08
C HIS A 62 4.21 3.87 -13.01
N SER A 63 4.28 4.14 -14.31
CA SER A 63 3.51 3.46 -15.34
C SER A 63 4.15 2.12 -15.67
N SER A 64 3.35 1.07 -15.78
CA SER A 64 3.82 -0.28 -16.09
C SER A 64 2.74 -1.12 -16.76
N PHE A 65 3.16 -2.03 -17.62
CA PHE A 65 2.35 -3.17 -18.01
C PHE A 65 2.48 -4.24 -16.91
N LEU A 66 1.36 -4.82 -16.51
CA LEU A 66 1.28 -5.83 -15.48
C LEU A 66 0.85 -7.15 -16.13
N SER A 67 1.66 -8.18 -15.97
CA SER A 67 1.24 -9.55 -16.28
C SER A 67 0.03 -9.95 -15.42
N GLN A 68 -0.62 -11.07 -15.73
CA GLN A 68 -1.70 -11.59 -14.87
C GLN A 68 -1.25 -11.78 -13.43
N ASP A 69 -0.03 -12.31 -13.23
CA ASP A 69 0.54 -12.53 -11.90
C ASP A 69 0.78 -11.20 -11.17
N ASP A 70 1.41 -10.23 -11.83
CA ASP A 70 1.68 -8.91 -11.24
C ASP A 70 0.39 -8.16 -10.91
N PHE A 71 -0.63 -8.29 -11.76
CA PHE A 71 -1.94 -7.71 -11.52
C PHE A 71 -2.66 -8.37 -10.34
N ASN A 72 -2.55 -9.68 -10.20
CA ASN A 72 -3.08 -10.39 -9.03
C ASN A 72 -2.35 -9.97 -7.74
N GLU A 73 -1.01 -9.82 -7.76
CA GLU A 73 -0.25 -9.29 -6.62
C GLU A 73 -0.68 -7.85 -6.27
N LEU A 74 -0.93 -7.01 -7.27
CA LEU A 74 -1.47 -5.67 -7.05
C LEU A 74 -2.86 -5.71 -6.41
N LYS A 75 -3.76 -6.60 -6.87
CA LYS A 75 -5.09 -6.82 -6.28
C LYS A 75 -4.98 -7.25 -4.81
N ILE A 76 -4.04 -8.17 -4.51
CA ILE A 76 -3.76 -8.60 -3.14
C ILE A 76 -3.28 -7.43 -2.29
N GLY A 77 -2.30 -6.67 -2.76
CA GLY A 77 -1.78 -5.50 -2.05
C GLY A 77 -2.84 -4.44 -1.75
N THR A 78 -3.77 -4.22 -2.69
CA THR A 78 -4.83 -3.22 -2.55
C THR A 78 -6.02 -3.69 -1.74
N THR A 79 -6.35 -4.97 -1.76
CA THR A 79 -7.48 -5.53 -1.00
C THR A 79 -7.09 -6.04 0.37
N GLY A 80 -5.82 -6.41 0.56
CA GLY A 80 -5.33 -7.12 1.73
C GLY A 80 -5.82 -8.58 1.81
N LYS A 81 -6.43 -9.09 0.73
CA LYS A 81 -7.03 -10.43 0.69
C LYS A 81 -6.28 -11.31 -0.29
N PHE A 82 -5.90 -12.50 0.12
CA PHE A 82 -5.26 -13.48 -0.75
C PHE A 82 -5.63 -14.90 -0.35
N GLY A 83 -5.62 -15.81 -1.30
CA GLY A 83 -5.75 -17.23 -1.02
C GLY A 83 -4.44 -17.78 -0.47
N GLY A 84 -4.48 -18.40 0.70
CA GLY A 84 -3.26 -18.90 1.33
C GLY A 84 -3.53 -19.69 2.61
N LEU A 85 -2.49 -19.84 3.41
CA LEU A 85 -2.48 -20.70 4.60
C LEU A 85 -2.63 -19.92 5.90
N GLY A 86 -2.27 -18.62 5.89
CA GLY A 86 -2.30 -17.77 7.08
C GLY A 86 -1.10 -17.95 7.99
N ILE A 87 0.11 -17.82 7.43
CA ILE A 87 1.38 -17.96 8.15
C ILE A 87 2.22 -16.71 7.92
N GLU A 88 2.70 -16.09 9.00
CA GLU A 88 3.78 -15.12 8.94
C GLU A 88 5.13 -15.86 8.95
N ILE A 89 6.00 -15.55 7.98
CA ILE A 89 7.25 -16.26 7.76
C ILE A 89 8.44 -15.32 7.66
N THR A 90 9.62 -15.86 7.93
CA THR A 90 10.93 -15.22 7.70
C THR A 90 11.91 -16.25 7.16
N THR A 91 13.11 -15.80 6.82
CA THR A 91 14.23 -16.70 6.47
C THR A 91 15.17 -16.83 7.65
N GLU A 92 15.58 -18.07 7.97
CA GLU A 92 16.61 -18.37 8.98
C GLU A 92 17.44 -19.55 8.47
N ASP A 93 18.75 -19.38 8.35
CA ASP A 93 19.71 -20.41 7.92
C ASP A 93 19.31 -21.15 6.62
N SER A 94 18.93 -20.37 5.58
CA SER A 94 18.48 -20.90 4.27
C SER A 94 17.13 -21.66 4.30
N PHE A 95 16.39 -21.60 5.40
CA PHE A 95 15.06 -22.21 5.52
C PHE A 95 13.99 -21.14 5.76
N VAL A 96 12.76 -21.50 5.46
CA VAL A 96 11.58 -20.69 5.75
C VAL A 96 11.11 -21.01 7.17
N LYS A 97 11.18 -20.03 8.07
CA LYS A 97 10.76 -20.16 9.46
C LYS A 97 9.41 -19.51 9.70
N VAL A 98 8.53 -20.19 10.41
CA VAL A 98 7.27 -19.64 10.90
C VAL A 98 7.54 -18.68 12.05
N ILE A 99 7.20 -17.39 11.86
CA ILE A 99 7.16 -16.41 12.94
C ILE A 99 5.93 -16.70 13.80
N SER A 100 4.76 -16.75 13.16
CA SER A 100 3.47 -17.03 13.81
C SER A 100 2.45 -17.50 12.79
N PRO A 101 1.59 -18.49 13.10
CA PRO A 101 0.34 -18.65 12.38
C PRO A 101 -0.58 -17.46 12.73
N ILE A 102 -1.35 -17.00 11.73
CA ILE A 102 -2.35 -15.94 11.92
C ILE A 102 -3.59 -16.59 12.59
N ASP A 103 -4.17 -15.89 13.55
CA ASP A 103 -5.36 -16.38 14.25
C ASP A 103 -6.54 -16.64 13.29
N ASP A 104 -7.31 -17.66 13.61
CA ASP A 104 -8.49 -18.12 12.85
C ASP A 104 -8.20 -18.56 11.41
N THR A 105 -6.95 -18.87 11.08
CA THR A 105 -6.54 -19.32 9.74
C THR A 105 -6.34 -20.84 9.64
N PRO A 106 -6.30 -21.39 8.41
CA PRO A 106 -6.07 -22.81 8.20
C PRO A 106 -4.81 -23.35 8.87
N ALA A 107 -3.71 -22.62 8.81
CA ALA A 107 -2.44 -23.04 9.40
C ALA A 107 -2.53 -23.18 10.92
N GLN A 108 -3.21 -22.25 11.60
CA GLN A 108 -3.40 -22.34 13.04
C GLN A 108 -4.27 -23.56 13.41
N ARG A 109 -5.36 -23.78 12.65
CA ARG A 109 -6.29 -24.87 12.91
C ARG A 109 -5.66 -26.27 12.78
N VAL A 110 -4.71 -26.44 11.86
CA VAL A 110 -3.99 -27.71 11.73
C VAL A 110 -2.81 -27.86 12.70
N GLY A 111 -2.49 -26.82 13.47
CA GLY A 111 -1.48 -26.89 14.52
C GLY A 111 -0.06 -26.52 14.09
N ILE A 112 0.12 -25.70 13.05
CA ILE A 112 1.38 -25.01 12.74
C ILE A 112 1.70 -24.09 13.95
N LYS A 113 2.97 -24.04 14.34
CA LYS A 113 3.44 -23.28 15.50
C LYS A 113 4.56 -22.31 15.14
N SER A 114 4.71 -21.27 15.95
CA SER A 114 5.88 -20.40 15.92
C SER A 114 7.16 -21.20 16.11
N GLY A 115 8.18 -20.91 15.31
CA GLY A 115 9.48 -21.60 15.30
C GLY A 115 9.54 -22.86 14.42
N ASP A 116 8.43 -23.30 13.81
CA ASP A 116 8.46 -24.38 12.82
C ASP A 116 9.31 -23.96 11.60
N LEU A 117 10.14 -24.88 11.10
CA LEU A 117 10.90 -24.69 9.87
C LEU A 117 10.18 -25.41 8.74
N ILE A 118 9.69 -24.68 7.75
CA ILE A 118 9.02 -25.26 6.57
C ILE A 118 10.11 -25.71 5.61
N ILE A 119 10.18 -27.00 5.34
CA ILE A 119 11.21 -27.60 4.48
C ILE A 119 10.68 -28.00 3.11
N ASP A 120 9.37 -28.23 2.98
CA ASP A 120 8.74 -28.63 1.71
C ASP A 120 7.31 -28.09 1.63
N VAL A 121 6.88 -27.71 0.42
CA VAL A 121 5.51 -27.31 0.09
C VAL A 121 5.11 -27.98 -1.22
N GLY A 122 4.15 -28.90 -1.15
CA GLY A 122 3.60 -29.60 -2.32
C GLY A 122 4.64 -30.44 -3.06
N GLY A 123 5.61 -31.04 -2.35
CA GLY A 123 6.70 -31.83 -2.93
C GLY A 123 7.88 -31.01 -3.46
N LYS A 124 7.89 -29.68 -3.23
CA LYS A 124 9.00 -28.80 -3.60
C LYS A 124 9.78 -28.36 -2.36
N SER A 125 11.08 -28.66 -2.33
CA SER A 125 11.96 -28.22 -1.26
C SER A 125 12.07 -26.70 -1.22
N LEU A 126 12.00 -26.10 -0.01
CA LEU A 126 12.17 -24.67 0.22
C LEU A 126 13.62 -24.29 0.58
N LYS A 127 14.53 -25.25 0.66
CA LYS A 127 15.93 -24.97 1.00
C LYS A 127 16.55 -24.05 -0.06
N ASP A 128 17.20 -22.99 0.38
CA ASP A 128 17.85 -21.98 -0.47
C ASP A 128 16.93 -21.26 -1.46
N LEU A 129 15.59 -21.43 -1.34
CA LEU A 129 14.61 -20.77 -2.18
C LEU A 129 14.39 -19.32 -1.67
N PRO A 130 14.33 -18.31 -2.57
CA PRO A 130 13.91 -16.96 -2.18
C PRO A 130 12.54 -16.98 -1.48
N ILE A 131 12.37 -16.19 -0.43
CA ILE A 131 11.14 -16.16 0.36
C ILE A 131 9.91 -15.81 -0.49
N SER A 132 10.08 -14.98 -1.53
CA SER A 132 9.03 -14.64 -2.50
C SER A 132 8.48 -15.88 -3.23
N ASP A 133 9.37 -16.80 -3.60
CA ASP A 133 8.99 -18.01 -4.33
C ASP A 133 8.37 -19.05 -3.38
N ALA A 134 8.86 -19.13 -2.15
CA ALA A 134 8.21 -19.92 -1.10
C ALA A 134 6.77 -19.41 -0.82
N VAL A 135 6.57 -18.09 -0.76
CA VAL A 135 5.23 -17.48 -0.63
C VAL A 135 4.33 -17.86 -1.80
N LYS A 136 4.82 -17.82 -3.05
CA LYS A 136 4.03 -18.22 -4.23
C LYS A 136 3.56 -19.66 -4.14
N LEU A 137 4.39 -20.60 -3.63
CA LEU A 137 4.01 -22.00 -3.45
C LEU A 137 2.93 -22.19 -2.37
N MET A 138 2.98 -21.39 -1.31
CA MET A 138 1.99 -21.43 -0.22
C MET A 138 0.67 -20.75 -0.58
N ARG A 139 0.69 -19.72 -1.45
CA ARG A 139 -0.51 -19.08 -2.00
C ARG A 139 -1.18 -19.96 -3.05
N GLY A 140 -2.42 -19.63 -3.38
CA GLY A 140 -3.21 -20.28 -4.42
C GLY A 140 -4.71 -20.05 -4.23
N GLU A 141 -5.51 -20.63 -5.10
CA GLU A 141 -6.96 -20.45 -5.06
C GLU A 141 -7.56 -21.00 -3.75
N PRO A 142 -8.45 -20.24 -3.08
CA PRO A 142 -9.19 -20.74 -1.93
C PRO A 142 -9.92 -22.05 -2.26
N GLY A 143 -9.89 -23.01 -1.32
CA GLY A 143 -10.47 -24.36 -1.50
C GLY A 143 -9.48 -25.38 -2.06
N THR A 144 -8.33 -24.97 -2.60
CA THR A 144 -7.27 -25.91 -3.00
C THR A 144 -6.43 -26.31 -1.78
N SER A 145 -5.90 -27.54 -1.77
CA SER A 145 -5.10 -28.05 -0.66
C SER A 145 -3.63 -28.20 -1.06
N VAL A 146 -2.75 -28.02 -0.09
CA VAL A 146 -1.31 -28.24 -0.23
C VAL A 146 -0.76 -28.96 0.99
N GLU A 147 0.12 -29.93 0.77
CA GLU A 147 0.89 -30.58 1.84
C GLU A 147 2.09 -29.70 2.19
N ILE A 148 2.30 -29.45 3.49
CA ILE A 148 3.47 -28.77 4.04
C ILE A 148 4.20 -29.72 4.97
N THR A 149 5.51 -29.83 4.80
CA THR A 149 6.37 -30.56 5.72
C THR A 149 7.20 -29.57 6.56
N VAL A 150 7.14 -29.72 7.87
CA VAL A 150 7.88 -28.86 8.80
C VAL A 150 8.78 -29.67 9.73
N ILE A 151 9.88 -29.05 10.16
CA ILE A 151 10.71 -29.54 11.26
C ILE A 151 10.40 -28.68 12.48
N ARG A 152 10.07 -29.34 13.60
CA ARG A 152 9.79 -28.72 14.90
C ARG A 152 10.86 -29.15 15.90
N LYS A 153 11.50 -28.19 16.59
CA LYS A 153 12.66 -28.38 17.44
C LYS A 153 12.51 -29.53 18.46
N GLU A 154 11.30 -29.79 18.94
CA GLU A 154 11.03 -30.78 19.99
C GLU A 154 10.64 -32.16 19.44
N ILE A 155 10.53 -32.31 18.12
CA ILE A 155 10.06 -33.53 17.46
C ILE A 155 11.11 -34.00 16.48
N LYS A 156 11.54 -35.28 16.60
CA LYS A 156 12.60 -35.85 15.77
C LYS A 156 12.21 -36.08 14.32
N GLU A 157 10.93 -36.37 14.06
CA GLU A 157 10.43 -36.65 12.71
C GLU A 157 9.78 -35.43 12.11
N PRO A 158 9.95 -35.21 10.79
CA PRO A 158 9.22 -34.15 10.10
C PRO A 158 7.71 -34.34 10.19
N LEU A 159 6.99 -33.27 10.46
CA LEU A 159 5.55 -33.25 10.56
C LEU A 159 4.95 -32.84 9.20
N LYS A 160 3.93 -33.59 8.75
CA LYS A 160 3.20 -33.29 7.52
C LYS A 160 1.81 -32.74 7.85
N PHE A 161 1.46 -31.64 7.20
CA PHE A 161 0.15 -31.00 7.33
C PHE A 161 -0.47 -30.83 5.96
N ASN A 162 -1.66 -31.35 5.75
CA ASN A 162 -2.44 -31.04 4.55
C ASN A 162 -3.35 -29.87 4.86
N ILE A 163 -3.13 -28.73 4.21
CA ILE A 163 -3.79 -27.46 4.53
C ILE A 163 -4.59 -26.98 3.34
N THR A 164 -5.89 -26.78 3.53
CA THR A 164 -6.76 -26.18 2.52
C THR A 164 -6.61 -24.68 2.58
N ARG A 165 -6.30 -24.05 1.45
CA ARG A 165 -6.16 -22.60 1.33
C ARG A 165 -7.51 -21.91 1.54
N GLU A 166 -7.49 -20.81 2.25
CA GLU A 166 -8.64 -19.94 2.45
C GLU A 166 -8.29 -18.49 2.13
N ILE A 167 -9.29 -17.62 2.09
CA ILE A 167 -9.06 -16.19 1.98
C ILE A 167 -8.47 -15.69 3.30
N ILE A 168 -7.20 -15.29 3.25
CA ILE A 168 -6.51 -14.67 4.38
C ILE A 168 -6.65 -13.16 4.27
N ILE A 169 -6.98 -12.50 5.39
CA ILE A 169 -7.09 -11.05 5.47
C ILE A 169 -5.88 -10.53 6.25
N SER A 170 -4.99 -9.83 5.55
CA SER A 170 -3.86 -9.14 6.17
C SER A 170 -4.32 -7.76 6.65
N LYS A 171 -4.34 -7.55 7.95
CA LYS A 171 -4.70 -6.24 8.54
C LYS A 171 -3.50 -5.30 8.49
N GLY A 172 -3.65 -4.19 7.76
CA GLY A 172 -2.65 -3.12 7.71
C GLY A 172 -2.66 -2.19 8.93
N VAL A 173 -3.60 -2.37 9.87
CA VAL A 173 -3.80 -1.51 11.03
C VAL A 173 -3.38 -2.22 12.31
N LYS A 174 -2.54 -1.55 13.11
CA LYS A 174 -2.19 -1.95 14.49
C LYS A 174 -2.52 -0.80 15.42
N SER A 175 -2.99 -1.08 16.64
CA SER A 175 -3.32 -0.04 17.61
C SER A 175 -2.81 -0.38 19.00
N TYR A 176 -2.48 0.67 19.77
CA TYR A 176 -2.02 0.56 21.14
C TYR A 176 -2.52 1.76 21.98
N LEU A 177 -2.74 1.57 23.28
CA LEU A 177 -3.15 2.64 24.20
C LEU A 177 -2.06 2.86 25.25
N PHE A 178 -1.34 4.00 25.13
CA PHE A 178 -0.32 4.41 26.11
C PHE A 178 -0.97 5.08 27.33
N ASP A 179 -0.52 4.72 28.53
CA ASP A 179 -0.95 5.28 29.80
C ASP A 179 -2.48 5.35 29.98
N LYS A 180 -3.23 4.50 29.28
CA LYS A 180 -4.70 4.51 29.20
C LYS A 180 -5.30 5.82 28.68
N LYS A 181 -4.52 6.67 27.99
CA LYS A 181 -4.90 8.03 27.60
C LYS A 181 -4.52 8.43 26.19
N ILE A 182 -3.38 7.98 25.69
CA ILE A 182 -2.91 8.32 24.35
C ILE A 182 -3.13 7.14 23.42
N GLY A 183 -4.02 7.33 22.45
CA GLY A 183 -4.26 6.37 21.39
C GLY A 183 -3.14 6.40 20.36
N TYR A 184 -2.76 5.24 19.86
CA TYR A 184 -1.81 5.07 18.77
C TYR A 184 -2.41 4.13 17.75
N VAL A 185 -2.44 4.55 16.49
CA VAL A 185 -2.90 3.75 15.36
C VAL A 185 -1.83 3.80 14.27
N ARG A 186 -1.22 2.66 13.99
CA ARG A 186 -0.28 2.51 12.88
C ARG A 186 -1.00 1.93 11.67
N LEU A 187 -0.85 2.59 10.54
CA LEU A 187 -1.30 2.12 9.24
C LEU A 187 -0.08 1.84 8.37
N SER A 188 0.14 0.58 7.99
CA SER A 188 1.30 0.18 7.18
C SER A 188 1.03 0.26 5.67
N ASN A 189 -0.25 0.23 5.25
CA ASN A 189 -0.65 0.28 3.84
C ASN A 189 -2.13 0.71 3.74
N PHE A 190 -2.49 1.45 2.70
CA PHE A 190 -3.87 1.86 2.42
C PHE A 190 -4.58 0.81 1.57
N GLN A 191 -5.18 -0.17 2.23
CA GLN A 191 -6.02 -1.20 1.63
C GLN A 191 -7.48 -0.73 1.57
N SER A 192 -8.29 -1.37 0.74
CA SER A 192 -9.69 -0.97 0.52
C SER A 192 -10.54 -0.88 1.79
N ASN A 193 -10.23 -1.69 2.82
CA ASN A 193 -10.95 -1.68 4.09
C ASN A 193 -10.30 -0.83 5.19
N SER A 194 -9.12 -0.22 4.93
CA SER A 194 -8.34 0.46 5.99
C SER A 194 -9.09 1.62 6.64
N THR A 195 -10.03 2.27 5.96
CA THR A 195 -10.87 3.31 6.58
C THR A 195 -11.69 2.73 7.74
N ASN A 196 -12.35 1.59 7.54
CA ASN A 196 -13.11 0.92 8.59
C ASN A 196 -12.18 0.39 9.69
N ASP A 197 -11.06 -0.22 9.31
CA ASP A 197 -10.11 -0.78 10.28
C ASP A 197 -9.54 0.31 11.20
N VAL A 198 -9.21 1.50 10.66
CA VAL A 198 -8.75 2.67 11.45
C VAL A 198 -9.87 3.18 12.35
N LYS A 199 -11.08 3.32 11.83
CA LYS A 199 -12.27 3.75 12.59
C LYS A 199 -12.54 2.82 13.77
N ASP A 200 -12.56 1.51 13.52
CA ASP A 200 -12.80 0.50 14.56
C ASP A 200 -11.69 0.50 15.61
N ALA A 201 -10.42 0.64 15.19
CA ALA A 201 -9.30 0.77 16.10
C ALA A 201 -9.42 1.99 17.02
N ILE A 202 -9.83 3.15 16.49
CA ILE A 202 -10.05 4.38 17.28
C ILE A 202 -11.19 4.18 18.30
N TYR A 203 -12.30 3.59 17.87
CA TYR A 203 -13.43 3.31 18.78
C TYR A 203 -13.04 2.32 19.88
N GLU A 204 -12.26 1.28 19.56
CA GLU A 204 -11.76 0.33 20.54
C GLU A 204 -10.83 0.99 21.56
N LEU A 205 -9.89 1.85 21.09
CA LEU A 205 -9.01 2.61 21.97
C LEU A 205 -9.80 3.53 22.91
N ASN A 206 -10.81 4.23 22.38
CA ASN A 206 -11.67 5.09 23.17
C ASN A 206 -12.43 4.30 24.25
N ARG A 207 -12.96 3.12 23.92
CA ARG A 207 -13.58 2.21 24.86
C ARG A 207 -12.60 1.72 25.94
N LYS A 208 -11.38 1.31 25.55
CA LYS A 208 -10.32 0.87 26.47
C LYS A 208 -9.85 1.97 27.42
N SER A 209 -9.93 3.23 27.00
CA SER A 209 -9.62 4.41 27.82
C SER A 209 -10.78 4.83 28.73
N ASN A 210 -11.92 4.13 28.72
CA ASN A 210 -13.18 4.55 29.34
C ASN A 210 -13.64 5.94 28.83
N SER A 211 -13.52 6.22 27.54
CA SER A 211 -13.81 7.49 26.86
C SER A 211 -13.03 8.67 27.44
N LYS A 212 -11.79 8.43 27.85
CA LYS A 212 -10.88 9.44 28.44
C LYS A 212 -9.58 9.58 27.64
N MET A 213 -9.59 9.28 26.33
CA MET A 213 -8.43 9.59 25.48
C MET A 213 -8.13 11.09 25.57
N GLU A 214 -6.84 11.41 25.61
CA GLU A 214 -6.33 12.76 25.72
C GLU A 214 -5.60 13.21 24.45
N GLY A 215 -5.33 12.29 23.53
CA GLY A 215 -4.73 12.52 22.24
C GLY A 215 -4.65 11.24 21.42
N LEU A 216 -4.46 11.41 20.12
CA LEU A 216 -4.33 10.31 19.16
C LEU A 216 -3.09 10.53 18.30
N ILE A 217 -2.34 9.48 18.04
CA ILE A 217 -1.22 9.44 17.11
C ILE A 217 -1.57 8.49 15.98
N VAL A 218 -1.55 8.99 14.73
CA VAL A 218 -1.65 8.19 13.51
C VAL A 218 -0.26 8.06 12.91
N ASP A 219 0.26 6.83 12.87
CA ASP A 219 1.61 6.56 12.36
C ASP A 219 1.55 6.05 10.92
N LEU A 220 2.03 6.87 10.00
CA LEU A 220 2.17 6.60 8.57
C LEU A 220 3.64 6.41 8.14
N ARG A 221 4.58 6.29 9.07
CA ARG A 221 5.99 6.06 8.74
C ARG A 221 6.16 4.73 7.99
N ASN A 222 7.01 4.74 6.95
CA ASN A 222 7.24 3.61 6.05
C ASN A 222 5.96 3.06 5.39
N ASN A 223 4.94 3.89 5.22
CA ASN A 223 3.72 3.55 4.51
C ASN A 223 3.78 4.10 3.07
N PRO A 224 3.97 3.26 2.04
CA PRO A 224 4.15 3.70 0.64
C PRO A 224 2.85 4.20 0.00
N GLY A 225 1.74 4.17 0.73
CA GLY A 225 0.42 4.58 0.24
C GLY A 225 -0.49 3.39 -0.06
N GLY A 226 -1.25 3.50 -1.14
CA GLY A 226 -2.23 2.51 -1.60
C GLY A 226 -3.44 3.17 -2.25
N VAL A 227 -4.64 2.76 -1.87
CA VAL A 227 -5.91 3.18 -2.51
C VAL A 227 -6.25 4.65 -2.20
N LEU A 228 -6.38 5.49 -3.23
CA LEU A 228 -6.74 6.91 -3.10
C LEU A 228 -8.03 7.13 -2.29
N GLY A 229 -9.10 6.39 -2.62
CA GLY A 229 -10.37 6.51 -1.92
C GLY A 229 -10.28 6.22 -0.43
N THR A 230 -9.36 5.35 -0.04
CA THR A 230 -9.10 5.04 1.37
C THR A 230 -8.37 6.19 2.07
N ALA A 231 -7.43 6.85 1.38
CA ALA A 231 -6.80 8.05 1.94
C ALA A 231 -7.83 9.17 2.17
N VAL A 232 -8.75 9.37 1.21
CA VAL A 232 -9.88 10.29 1.37
C VAL A 232 -10.73 9.89 2.57
N GLY A 233 -11.13 8.61 2.66
CA GLY A 233 -11.96 8.12 3.77
C GLY A 233 -11.28 8.29 5.14
N ILE A 234 -9.96 8.02 5.25
CA ILE A 234 -9.22 8.21 6.51
C ILE A 234 -9.10 9.70 6.87
N SER A 235 -8.86 10.57 5.90
CA SER A 235 -8.84 12.02 6.14
C SER A 235 -10.21 12.52 6.62
N ASP A 236 -11.28 12.00 6.03
CA ASP A 236 -12.67 12.33 6.35
C ASP A 236 -13.06 11.94 7.78
N LEU A 237 -12.42 10.92 8.37
CA LEU A 237 -12.65 10.57 9.78
C LEU A 237 -12.32 11.71 10.76
N PHE A 238 -11.46 12.65 10.37
CA PHE A 238 -10.93 13.69 11.23
C PHE A 238 -11.33 15.13 10.84
N LEU A 239 -11.92 15.31 9.65
CA LEU A 239 -12.30 16.62 9.12
C LEU A 239 -13.82 16.77 9.15
N THR A 240 -14.29 17.99 9.38
CA THR A 240 -15.73 18.31 9.42
C THR A 240 -16.21 19.04 8.18
N GLU A 241 -15.31 19.63 7.39
CA GLU A 241 -15.63 20.40 6.18
C GLU A 241 -14.40 20.62 5.32
N GLY A 242 -14.62 21.14 4.12
CA GLY A 242 -13.57 21.56 3.20
C GLY A 242 -13.07 20.44 2.28
N LYS A 243 -12.14 20.82 1.42
CA LYS A 243 -11.55 19.91 0.44
C LYS A 243 -10.49 19.04 1.11
N ILE A 244 -10.47 17.74 0.80
CA ILE A 244 -9.43 16.80 1.27
C ILE A 244 -8.28 16.75 0.27
N VAL A 245 -8.59 16.55 -1.01
CA VAL A 245 -7.61 16.42 -2.09
C VAL A 245 -8.30 16.70 -3.41
N TYR A 246 -7.55 17.18 -4.39
CA TYR A 246 -8.04 17.24 -5.76
C TYR A 246 -7.00 16.76 -6.75
N THR A 247 -7.46 16.29 -7.93
CA THR A 247 -6.60 15.77 -8.97
C THR A 247 -6.68 16.62 -10.23
N LYS A 248 -5.56 16.73 -10.94
CA LYS A 248 -5.47 17.36 -12.27
C LYS A 248 -4.84 16.37 -13.25
N GLY A 249 -5.55 16.07 -14.31
CA GLY A 249 -5.05 15.25 -15.41
C GLY A 249 -5.45 15.81 -16.76
N ARG A 250 -5.00 15.14 -17.82
CA ARG A 250 -5.24 15.57 -19.20
C ARG A 250 -6.71 15.51 -19.58
N THR A 251 -7.43 14.49 -19.14
CA THR A 251 -8.84 14.29 -19.45
C THR A 251 -9.74 14.88 -18.37
N TYR A 252 -10.99 15.18 -18.72
CA TYR A 252 -11.99 15.63 -17.75
C TYR A 252 -12.23 14.58 -16.64
N LYS A 253 -12.22 13.30 -16.99
CA LYS A 253 -12.44 12.19 -16.04
C LYS A 253 -11.34 12.07 -14.97
N SER A 254 -10.17 12.65 -15.20
CA SER A 254 -9.05 12.65 -14.25
C SER A 254 -8.96 13.93 -13.41
N ARG A 255 -10.00 14.78 -13.45
CA ARG A 255 -10.14 15.99 -12.63
C ARG A 255 -11.22 15.76 -11.59
N LEU A 256 -10.80 15.33 -10.41
CA LEU A 256 -11.69 14.97 -9.30
C LEU A 256 -11.38 15.86 -8.09
N GLU A 257 -12.40 16.15 -7.32
CA GLU A 257 -12.30 16.85 -6.05
C GLU A 257 -13.02 16.04 -4.98
N TYR A 258 -12.39 15.91 -3.81
CA TYR A 258 -12.94 15.19 -2.68
C TYR A 258 -13.07 16.13 -1.50
N PHE A 259 -14.22 16.08 -0.83
CA PHE A 259 -14.57 16.95 0.28
C PHE A 259 -14.87 16.14 1.53
N ALA A 260 -14.65 16.75 2.68
CA ALA A 260 -14.97 16.16 3.96
C ALA A 260 -16.48 16.20 4.24
N SER A 261 -16.96 15.17 4.93
CA SER A 261 -18.29 15.10 5.51
C SER A 261 -18.29 15.73 6.92
N PRO A 262 -19.46 16.19 7.45
CA PRO A 262 -19.48 16.90 8.72
C PRO A 262 -19.35 15.94 9.94
N GLN A 263 -18.28 15.13 9.98
CA GLN A 263 -18.04 14.16 11.05
C GLN A 263 -16.56 14.06 11.40
N ASP A 264 -16.18 14.56 12.59
CA ASP A 264 -14.90 14.19 13.24
C ASP A 264 -15.20 13.12 14.29
N ILE A 265 -14.76 11.88 14.06
CA ILE A 265 -15.03 10.74 14.98
C ILE A 265 -14.29 10.84 16.31
N THR A 266 -13.40 11.83 16.45
CA THR A 266 -12.60 12.06 17.65
C THR A 266 -13.04 13.29 18.44
N ASP A 267 -14.10 13.98 18.00
CA ASP A 267 -14.63 15.20 18.62
C ASP A 267 -13.54 16.27 18.89
N GLY A 268 -12.64 16.48 17.91
CA GLY A 268 -11.58 17.46 18.01
C GLY A 268 -10.40 17.06 18.91
N LEU A 269 -10.27 15.79 19.28
CA LEU A 269 -9.14 15.30 20.08
C LEU A 269 -7.80 15.74 19.46
N PRO A 270 -6.80 16.20 20.27
CA PRO A 270 -5.47 16.50 19.76
C PRO A 270 -4.91 15.33 18.93
N LEU A 271 -4.46 15.65 17.71
CA LEU A 271 -4.04 14.65 16.73
C LEU A 271 -2.62 14.93 16.24
N ILE A 272 -1.79 13.92 16.24
CA ILE A 272 -0.46 13.93 15.60
C ILE A 272 -0.43 12.90 14.49
N VAL A 273 0.18 13.25 13.36
CA VAL A 273 0.50 12.29 12.29
C VAL A 273 2.02 12.17 12.19
N LEU A 274 2.52 10.94 12.32
CA LEU A 274 3.94 10.64 12.13
C LEU A 274 4.22 10.25 10.68
N ILE A 275 5.20 10.90 10.06
CA ILE A 275 5.67 10.62 8.71
C ILE A 275 7.19 10.50 8.65
N ASN A 276 7.68 9.83 7.60
CA ASN A 276 9.10 9.80 7.24
C ASN A 276 9.28 9.67 5.72
N GLU A 277 10.52 9.52 5.27
CA GLU A 277 10.88 9.34 3.85
C GLU A 277 10.23 8.13 3.17
N GLY A 278 9.78 7.16 3.95
CA GLY A 278 8.99 6.00 3.46
C GLY A 278 7.49 6.27 3.36
N SER A 279 7.00 7.44 3.82
CA SER A 279 5.60 7.86 3.69
C SER A 279 5.36 8.45 2.31
N ALA A 280 4.51 7.83 1.49
CA ALA A 280 4.31 8.23 0.11
C ALA A 280 2.82 8.18 -0.32
N SER A 281 2.48 8.91 -1.39
CA SER A 281 1.18 8.81 -2.07
C SER A 281 -0.02 9.03 -1.12
N ALA A 282 -0.85 7.99 -0.86
CA ALA A 282 -2.01 8.07 0.04
C ALA A 282 -1.65 8.59 1.44
N SER A 283 -0.46 8.25 1.97
CA SER A 283 0.05 8.81 3.24
C SER A 283 0.23 10.32 3.17
N GLU A 284 0.71 10.82 2.04
CA GLU A 284 0.92 12.25 1.81
C GLU A 284 -0.39 13.00 1.61
N ILE A 285 -1.41 12.33 1.07
CA ILE A 285 -2.78 12.89 1.00
C ILE A 285 -3.33 13.11 2.40
N VAL A 286 -3.25 12.09 3.27
CA VAL A 286 -3.74 12.21 4.66
C VAL A 286 -2.95 13.27 5.42
N ALA A 287 -1.62 13.21 5.40
CA ALA A 287 -0.78 14.18 6.10
C ALA A 287 -1.02 15.61 5.59
N GLY A 288 -1.04 15.81 4.26
CA GLY A 288 -1.23 17.13 3.66
C GLY A 288 -2.64 17.70 3.89
N ALA A 289 -3.68 16.85 3.82
CA ALA A 289 -5.04 17.29 4.12
C ALA A 289 -5.16 17.76 5.58
N LEU A 290 -4.70 16.94 6.54
CA LEU A 290 -4.80 17.26 7.96
C LEU A 290 -3.90 18.44 8.35
N GLN A 291 -2.75 18.62 7.70
CA GLN A 291 -1.87 19.78 7.89
C GLN A 291 -2.52 21.07 7.38
N ASP A 292 -2.99 21.08 6.12
CA ASP A 292 -3.60 22.26 5.50
C ASP A 292 -4.85 22.75 6.27
N HIS A 293 -5.64 21.83 6.81
CA HIS A 293 -6.76 22.13 7.70
C HIS A 293 -6.36 22.45 9.14
N LYS A 294 -5.07 22.37 9.49
CA LYS A 294 -4.57 22.53 10.87
C LYS A 294 -5.27 21.59 11.86
N ARG A 295 -5.74 20.44 11.36
CA ARG A 295 -6.42 19.43 12.18
C ARG A 295 -5.45 18.57 12.97
N ALA A 296 -4.27 18.31 12.40
CA ALA A 296 -3.22 17.53 13.05
C ALA A 296 -1.87 18.25 12.95
N MET A 297 -1.02 18.02 13.94
CA MET A 297 0.40 18.34 13.84
C MET A 297 1.12 17.21 13.13
N ILE A 298 1.86 17.52 12.08
CA ILE A 298 2.67 16.57 11.35
C ILE A 298 4.08 16.55 11.96
N MET A 299 4.53 15.38 12.39
CA MET A 299 5.83 15.20 13.06
C MET A 299 6.66 14.11 12.37
N GLY A 300 7.98 14.19 12.52
CA GLY A 300 8.92 13.23 11.96
C GLY A 300 9.87 13.84 10.94
N THR A 301 10.10 13.17 9.81
CA THR A 301 10.95 13.66 8.72
C THR A 301 10.12 13.87 7.45
N LYS A 302 10.70 14.60 6.47
CA LYS A 302 10.04 14.89 5.19
C LYS A 302 9.60 13.60 4.49
N SER A 303 8.39 13.58 3.91
CA SER A 303 7.86 12.46 3.15
C SER A 303 8.50 12.32 1.77
N TYR A 304 8.15 11.26 1.04
CA TYR A 304 8.76 10.85 -0.22
C TYR A 304 8.57 11.86 -1.36
N GLY A 305 7.36 12.37 -1.56
CA GLY A 305 7.06 13.27 -2.68
C GLY A 305 6.46 12.59 -3.92
N LYS A 306 5.52 11.65 -3.73
CA LYS A 306 4.83 10.98 -4.84
C LYS A 306 3.42 11.53 -5.00
N ALA A 307 3.22 12.47 -5.91
CA ALA A 307 1.90 13.07 -6.20
C ALA A 307 1.21 12.53 -7.46
N SER A 308 1.61 11.37 -7.96
CA SER A 308 1.04 10.75 -9.16
C SER A 308 -0.11 9.78 -8.83
N VAL A 309 -1.20 9.87 -9.60
CA VAL A 309 -2.35 8.96 -9.53
C VAL A 309 -2.24 7.94 -10.65
N GLN A 310 -2.19 6.65 -10.30
CA GLN A 310 -2.21 5.55 -11.25
C GLN A 310 -3.64 5.04 -11.43
N THR A 311 -4.05 4.89 -12.69
CA THR A 311 -5.28 4.19 -13.06
C THR A 311 -4.91 2.82 -13.58
N ILE A 312 -5.60 1.80 -13.08
CA ILE A 312 -5.46 0.43 -13.53
C ILE A 312 -6.53 0.13 -14.56
N GLN A 313 -6.13 -0.38 -15.72
CA GLN A 313 -7.02 -0.78 -16.80
C GLN A 313 -6.76 -2.24 -17.12
N GLU A 314 -7.68 -3.11 -16.73
CA GLU A 314 -7.62 -4.54 -17.01
C GLU A 314 -7.81 -4.79 -18.51
N LEU A 315 -7.03 -5.69 -19.08
CA LEU A 315 -7.07 -6.10 -20.47
C LEU A 315 -7.81 -7.45 -20.59
N ASN A 316 -8.16 -7.82 -21.83
CA ASN A 316 -9.01 -9.00 -22.10
C ASN A 316 -8.33 -10.34 -21.77
N ASP A 317 -7.02 -10.36 -21.70
CA ASP A 317 -6.19 -11.53 -21.38
C ASP A 317 -5.89 -11.67 -19.87
N GLY A 318 -6.46 -10.78 -19.03
CA GLY A 318 -6.24 -10.76 -17.59
C GLY A 318 -4.97 -10.03 -17.15
N SER A 319 -4.19 -9.50 -18.07
CA SER A 319 -3.12 -8.53 -17.81
C SER A 319 -3.71 -7.14 -17.52
N ALA A 320 -2.90 -6.16 -17.17
CA ALA A 320 -3.39 -4.80 -16.94
C ALA A 320 -2.38 -3.71 -17.32
N LEU A 321 -2.90 -2.53 -17.67
CA LEU A 321 -2.12 -1.30 -17.78
C LEU A 321 -2.27 -0.49 -16.50
N LYS A 322 -1.17 -0.17 -15.88
CA LYS A 322 -1.06 0.79 -14.78
C LYS A 322 -0.48 2.08 -15.35
N LEU A 323 -1.29 3.12 -15.46
CA LEU A 323 -0.91 4.38 -16.10
C LEU A 323 -1.05 5.56 -15.14
N THR A 324 -0.09 6.47 -15.15
CA THR A 324 -0.18 7.76 -14.50
C THR A 324 -1.16 8.65 -15.28
N THR A 325 -2.34 8.90 -14.74
CA THR A 325 -3.42 9.64 -15.41
C THR A 325 -3.67 11.03 -14.83
N ALA A 326 -3.19 11.31 -13.62
CA ALA A 326 -3.34 12.58 -12.94
C ALA A 326 -2.22 12.82 -11.93
N ARG A 327 -2.13 14.07 -11.46
CA ARG A 327 -1.42 14.47 -10.23
C ARG A 327 -2.44 14.94 -9.22
N TYR A 328 -2.17 14.71 -7.92
CA TYR A 328 -2.99 15.24 -6.85
C TYR A 328 -2.30 16.39 -6.13
N TYR A 329 -3.11 17.21 -5.50
CA TYR A 329 -2.70 18.43 -4.79
C TYR A 329 -3.38 18.47 -3.43
N THR A 330 -2.73 19.06 -2.44
CA THR A 330 -3.32 19.30 -1.14
C THR A 330 -4.48 20.31 -1.22
N PRO A 331 -5.32 20.44 -0.20
CA PRO A 331 -6.42 21.41 -0.17
C PRO A 331 -6.02 22.84 -0.57
N LEU A 332 -4.87 23.31 -0.08
CA LEU A 332 -4.33 24.64 -0.38
C LEU A 332 -3.58 24.71 -1.71
N GLY A 333 -3.46 23.60 -2.43
CA GLY A 333 -2.83 23.58 -3.76
C GLY A 333 -1.34 23.36 -3.76
N ASN A 334 -0.75 22.92 -2.65
CA ASN A 334 0.67 22.63 -2.59
C ASN A 334 1.00 21.44 -3.52
N ASP A 335 2.06 21.61 -4.32
CA ASP A 335 2.60 20.55 -5.15
C ASP A 335 3.52 19.66 -4.30
N ILE A 336 3.08 18.42 -4.10
CA ILE A 336 3.81 17.42 -3.33
C ILE A 336 4.85 16.70 -4.19
N HIS A 337 4.70 16.74 -5.53
CA HIS A 337 5.56 16.00 -6.44
C HIS A 337 7.03 16.40 -6.25
N GLU A 338 7.88 15.40 -5.94
CA GLU A 338 9.30 15.57 -5.59
C GLU A 338 9.56 16.42 -4.32
N ASN A 339 8.55 17.18 -3.86
CA ASN A 339 8.68 18.05 -2.70
C ASN A 339 8.33 17.36 -1.38
N GLY A 340 7.41 16.40 -1.40
CA GLY A 340 6.88 15.75 -0.19
C GLY A 340 6.13 16.70 0.75
N ILE A 341 5.66 16.12 1.84
CA ILE A 341 5.10 16.87 2.98
C ILE A 341 6.22 17.17 3.97
N LYS A 342 6.41 18.42 4.30
CA LYS A 342 7.34 18.86 5.35
C LYS A 342 6.61 18.78 6.68
N PRO A 343 7.16 18.13 7.71
CA PRO A 343 6.53 18.08 9.02
C PRO A 343 6.55 19.47 9.67
N ASP A 344 5.55 19.73 10.51
CA ASP A 344 5.48 20.95 11.34
C ASP A 344 6.55 20.94 12.43
N LEU A 345 6.86 19.72 12.94
CA LEU A 345 7.95 19.49 13.88
C LEU A 345 8.86 18.38 13.37
N VAL A 346 10.08 18.77 13.00
CA VAL A 346 11.10 17.82 12.56
C VAL A 346 11.65 17.04 13.77
N ILE A 347 11.58 15.72 13.68
CA ILE A 347 12.19 14.81 14.65
C ILE A 347 13.01 13.79 13.84
N GLU A 348 14.33 13.92 13.92
CA GLU A 348 15.24 12.99 13.25
C GLU A 348 15.05 11.56 13.77
N GLY A 349 15.02 10.61 12.84
CA GLY A 349 15.06 9.19 13.16
C GLY A 349 16.50 8.68 13.25
N GLY A 350 16.71 7.52 13.85
CA GLY A 350 17.94 6.76 13.63
C GLY A 350 18.86 6.51 14.81
N LYS A 351 18.68 7.14 15.95
CA LYS A 351 19.35 6.66 17.18
C LYS A 351 18.39 5.72 17.91
N LYS A 352 18.75 4.43 17.95
CA LYS A 352 18.10 3.46 18.82
C LYS A 352 18.57 3.72 20.26
N GLU A 353 17.95 4.68 20.91
CA GLU A 353 18.14 4.92 22.33
C GLU A 353 16.90 4.39 23.06
N LYS A 354 17.12 3.64 24.14
CA LYS A 354 16.01 3.16 24.96
C LYS A 354 15.26 4.35 25.55
N VAL A 355 13.95 4.39 25.26
CA VAL A 355 13.03 5.39 25.77
C VAL A 355 12.04 4.73 26.73
N ASN A 356 11.42 5.52 27.59
CA ASN A 356 10.45 5.00 28.57
C ASN A 356 9.09 4.70 27.90
N LEU A 357 9.08 3.71 27.01
CA LEU A 357 7.88 3.12 26.39
C LEU A 357 7.93 1.60 26.58
N PRO A 358 6.77 0.91 26.56
CA PRO A 358 6.71 -0.55 26.60
C PRO A 358 7.21 -1.16 25.27
N GLU A 359 7.74 -2.38 25.34
CA GLU A 359 8.04 -3.15 24.14
C GLU A 359 6.79 -3.38 23.26
N PRO A 360 6.91 -3.33 21.93
CA PRO A 360 8.13 -3.19 21.12
C PRO A 360 8.49 -1.72 20.79
N TYR A 361 8.02 -0.75 21.55
CA TYR A 361 8.17 0.69 21.29
C TYR A 361 9.30 1.35 22.09
N ASP A 362 10.02 0.59 22.91
CA ASP A 362 11.05 1.07 23.83
C ASP A 362 12.32 1.65 23.16
N GLU A 363 12.44 1.53 21.83
CA GLU A 363 13.48 2.16 21.02
C GLU A 363 12.94 3.22 20.05
N ASP A 364 11.64 3.57 20.12
CA ASP A 364 11.01 4.52 19.20
C ASP A 364 11.02 5.95 19.75
N GLY A 365 12.15 6.64 19.53
CA GLY A 365 12.34 8.02 19.98
C GLY A 365 11.34 9.02 19.35
N GLN A 366 10.96 8.85 18.08
CA GLN A 366 9.97 9.73 17.43
C GLN A 366 8.59 9.58 18.06
N LEU A 367 8.16 8.35 18.32
CA LEU A 367 6.89 8.06 19.00
C LEU A 367 6.90 8.63 20.44
N PHE A 368 8.02 8.46 21.15
CA PHE A 368 8.17 9.02 22.49
C PHE A 368 8.01 10.55 22.50
N GLN A 369 8.63 11.24 21.55
CA GLN A 369 8.49 12.70 21.43
C GLN A 369 7.05 13.12 21.06
N ALA A 370 6.36 12.38 20.21
CA ALA A 370 4.96 12.63 19.89
C ALA A 370 4.05 12.50 21.13
N ILE A 371 4.24 11.43 21.91
CA ILE A 371 3.50 11.23 23.18
C ILE A 371 3.79 12.37 24.16
N LYS A 372 5.07 12.78 24.31
CA LYS A 372 5.47 13.88 25.16
C LYS A 372 4.80 15.17 24.73
N HIS A 373 4.81 15.48 23.44
CA HIS A 373 4.18 16.70 22.89
C HIS A 373 2.67 16.76 23.21
N LEU A 374 1.92 15.66 23.05
CA LEU A 374 0.50 15.61 23.43
C LEU A 374 0.28 15.86 24.91
N LYS A 375 1.16 15.35 25.78
CA LYS A 375 1.06 15.58 27.23
C LYS A 375 1.34 17.05 27.60
N ASP A 376 2.36 17.67 27.00
CA ASP A 376 2.78 19.04 27.28
C ASP A 376 1.75 20.06 26.80
N THR A 377 1.17 19.88 25.61
CA THR A 377 0.12 20.75 25.04
C THR A 377 -1.12 20.80 25.93
N LYS A 378 -1.48 19.69 26.57
CA LYS A 378 -2.62 19.65 27.48
C LYS A 378 -2.38 20.43 28.79
N ILE A 379 -1.15 20.47 29.28
CA ILE A 379 -0.79 21.22 30.49
C ILE A 379 -0.93 22.71 30.21
N SER A 380 -0.50 23.16 29.03
CA SER A 380 -0.58 24.57 28.60
C SER A 380 -2.03 25.08 28.44
N ASN A 381 -2.96 24.21 28.03
CA ASN A 381 -4.37 24.56 27.84
C ASN A 381 -5.20 24.52 29.12
N LYS A 382 -4.62 24.12 30.27
CA LYS A 382 -5.29 24.08 31.58
C LYS A 382 -4.91 25.26 32.49
N ASN A 383 -3.92 26.07 32.10
CA ASN A 383 -3.49 27.29 32.77
C ASN A 383 -4.01 28.50 31.99
#